data_7674d3dcb98d24197a13e7bfa3af71fa
#
_entry.id   7674d3dcb98d24197a13e7bfa3af71fa
#
_cell.length_a   1.000
_cell.length_b   1.000
_cell.length_c   1.000
_cell.angle_alpha   90.00
_cell.angle_beta   90.00
_cell.angle_gamma   90.00
#
_symmetry.space_group_name_H-M   'P 1'
#
loop_
_entity.id
_entity.type
_entity.pdbx_description
1 polymer ?
#
loop_
_entity_poly.entity_id
_entity_poly.type
_entity_poly.pdbx_seq_one_letter_code
_entity_poly.pdbx_strand_id
1 'polypeptide(L)'
;MNNQEVISALKGKLVISCQALPGEPLYTEAGGIMPLMAYAAELAGASGIRCNSVRDINEIRAKVKLPTIGIIKQDYLDSPIYITPTFEEVSALVQTGTEIIALDYTDRIHPNNVKREELFHQIKQAYPNQLLMADISNFSEAKAAVEIGFDFVGTTLNGYV
;
A
#
# COMPACT_ATOMS: atom_id res chain seq x y z
N MET A 1 -2.40 -11.20 13.11
CA MET A 1 -0.93 -11.11 13.39
C MET A 1 -0.66 -9.78 14.09
N ASN A 2 0.27 -9.75 15.06
CA ASN A 2 0.80 -8.48 15.56
C ASN A 2 1.85 -7.92 14.58
N ASN A 3 2.26 -6.65 14.76
CA ASN A 3 3.19 -5.97 13.83
C ASN A 3 4.52 -6.71 13.65
N GLN A 4 5.08 -7.27 14.72
CA GLN A 4 6.35 -8.00 14.65
C GLN A 4 6.21 -9.33 13.88
N GLU A 5 5.08 -9.99 14.01
CA GLU A 5 4.76 -11.20 13.23
C GLU A 5 4.63 -10.88 11.74
N VAL A 6 3.99 -9.76 11.38
CA VAL A 6 3.86 -9.29 9.98
C VAL A 6 5.24 -9.02 9.38
N ILE A 7 6.09 -8.25 10.08
CA ILE A 7 7.45 -7.95 9.63
C ILE A 7 8.26 -9.25 9.44
N SER A 8 8.19 -10.16 10.39
CA SER A 8 8.91 -11.44 10.33
C SER A 8 8.43 -12.35 9.19
N ALA A 9 7.13 -12.35 8.93
CA ALA A 9 6.53 -13.14 7.85
C ALA A 9 6.98 -12.69 6.46
N LEU A 10 7.26 -11.40 6.29
CA LEU A 10 7.65 -10.82 4.99
C LEU A 10 9.17 -10.78 4.77
N LYS A 11 9.97 -10.83 5.83
CA LYS A 11 11.43 -10.68 5.75
C LYS A 11 12.08 -11.76 4.87
N GLY A 12 12.72 -11.35 3.78
CA GLY A 12 13.40 -12.25 2.85
C GLY A 12 12.46 -13.15 2.04
N LYS A 13 11.19 -12.76 1.92
CA LYS A 13 10.15 -13.53 1.25
C LYS A 13 9.56 -12.75 0.07
N LEU A 14 8.77 -13.47 -0.73
CA LEU A 14 8.11 -12.93 -1.92
C LEU A 14 6.74 -12.34 -1.57
N VAL A 15 6.51 -11.11 -2.03
CA VAL A 15 5.20 -10.45 -2.03
C VAL A 15 4.72 -10.36 -3.47
N ILE A 16 3.48 -10.79 -3.73
CA ILE A 16 2.87 -10.72 -5.06
C ILE A 16 1.89 -9.57 -5.13
N SER A 17 1.96 -8.80 -6.22
CA SER A 17 1.01 -7.74 -6.53
C SER A 17 -0.22 -8.31 -7.23
N CYS A 18 -1.40 -8.17 -6.61
CA CYS A 18 -2.70 -8.54 -7.15
C CYS A 18 -3.52 -7.28 -7.33
N GLN A 19 -3.41 -6.64 -8.48
CA GLN A 19 -4.05 -5.37 -8.81
C GLN A 19 -4.50 -5.38 -10.27
N ALA A 20 -5.66 -4.78 -10.53
CA ALA A 20 -6.11 -4.44 -11.88
C ALA A 20 -6.92 -3.14 -11.82
N LEU A 21 -6.70 -2.26 -12.79
CA LEU A 21 -7.40 -0.99 -12.95
C LEU A 21 -8.38 -1.05 -14.13
N PRO A 22 -9.39 -0.16 -14.18
CA PRO A 22 -10.26 -0.04 -15.35
C PRO A 22 -9.49 0.00 -16.66
N GLY A 23 -9.86 -0.85 -17.60
CA GLY A 23 -9.18 -1.00 -18.90
C GLY A 23 -8.08 -2.06 -18.94
N GLU A 24 -7.65 -2.60 -17.80
CA GLU A 24 -6.68 -3.72 -17.75
C GLU A 24 -7.39 -5.09 -17.89
N PRO A 25 -6.71 -6.10 -18.49
CA PRO A 25 -7.34 -7.38 -18.84
C PRO A 25 -8.00 -8.15 -17.69
N LEU A 26 -7.52 -8.00 -16.46
CA LEU A 26 -8.03 -8.69 -15.28
C LEU A 26 -8.97 -7.83 -14.44
N TYR A 27 -9.28 -6.61 -14.89
CA TYR A 27 -10.25 -5.76 -14.20
C TYR A 27 -11.68 -6.22 -14.47
N THR A 28 -12.48 -6.27 -13.41
CA THR A 28 -13.95 -6.42 -13.50
C THR A 28 -14.61 -5.47 -12.50
N GLU A 29 -15.72 -4.87 -12.91
CA GLU A 29 -16.53 -4.05 -11.99
C GLU A 29 -17.15 -4.90 -10.85
N ALA A 30 -17.45 -6.15 -11.13
CA ALA A 30 -18.03 -7.08 -10.17
C ALA A 30 -17.01 -7.59 -9.12
N GLY A 31 -15.71 -7.37 -9.33
CA GLY A 31 -14.67 -7.96 -8.47
C GLY A 31 -14.42 -9.43 -8.74
N GLY A 32 -13.87 -10.14 -7.76
CA GLY A 32 -13.72 -11.60 -7.77
C GLY A 32 -12.49 -12.17 -8.45
N ILE A 33 -11.76 -11.38 -9.26
CA ILE A 33 -10.54 -11.87 -9.93
C ILE A 33 -9.31 -11.74 -9.02
N MET A 34 -9.13 -10.61 -8.34
CA MET A 34 -7.96 -10.40 -7.47
C MET A 34 -7.83 -11.42 -6.33
N PRO A 35 -8.92 -11.85 -5.65
CA PRO A 35 -8.82 -12.93 -4.67
C PRO A 35 -8.40 -14.28 -5.26
N LEU A 36 -8.71 -14.57 -6.53
CA LEU A 36 -8.23 -15.80 -7.20
C LEU A 36 -6.72 -15.72 -7.50
N MET A 37 -6.23 -14.55 -7.92
CA MET A 37 -4.79 -14.31 -8.09
C MET A 37 -4.05 -14.44 -6.76
N ALA A 38 -4.58 -13.85 -5.69
CA ALA A 38 -4.00 -13.94 -4.35
C ALA A 38 -3.95 -15.38 -3.84
N TYR A 39 -5.00 -16.16 -4.09
CA TYR A 39 -5.04 -17.58 -3.74
C TYR A 39 -4.03 -18.41 -4.52
N ALA A 40 -3.88 -18.17 -5.82
CA ALA A 40 -2.85 -18.81 -6.63
C ALA A 40 -1.44 -18.45 -6.13
N ALA A 41 -1.21 -17.19 -5.73
CA ALA A 41 0.05 -16.74 -5.14
C ALA A 41 0.34 -17.43 -3.80
N GLU A 42 -0.66 -17.57 -2.93
CA GLU A 42 -0.54 -18.30 -1.66
C GLU A 42 -0.16 -19.77 -1.88
N LEU A 43 -0.82 -20.46 -2.81
CA LEU A 43 -0.49 -21.84 -3.17
C LEU A 43 0.92 -21.98 -3.75
N ALA A 44 1.42 -20.96 -4.44
CA ALA A 44 2.77 -20.91 -4.99
C ALA A 44 3.85 -20.53 -3.94
N GLY A 45 3.45 -20.25 -2.69
CA GLY A 45 4.38 -19.96 -1.60
C GLY A 45 4.71 -18.47 -1.40
N ALA A 46 3.91 -17.56 -1.94
CA ALA A 46 4.00 -16.14 -1.57
C ALA A 46 3.77 -15.95 -0.07
N SER A 47 4.37 -14.92 0.50
CA SER A 47 4.27 -14.60 1.93
C SER A 47 3.51 -13.32 2.22
N GLY A 48 3.10 -12.59 1.21
CA GLY A 48 2.27 -11.39 1.30
C GLY A 48 1.66 -11.00 -0.04
N ILE A 49 0.64 -10.19 0.01
CA ILE A 49 -0.08 -9.68 -1.16
C ILE A 49 -0.09 -8.15 -1.12
N ARG A 50 0.33 -7.50 -2.21
CA ARG A 50 0.10 -6.06 -2.41
C ARG A 50 -1.14 -5.90 -3.26
N CYS A 51 -2.11 -5.11 -2.81
CA CYS A 51 -3.43 -5.02 -3.42
C CYS A 51 -3.98 -3.59 -3.38
N ASN A 52 -4.83 -3.27 -4.36
CA ASN A 52 -5.42 -1.95 -4.56
C ASN A 52 -6.93 -2.00 -4.36
N SER A 53 -7.50 -0.94 -3.83
CA SER A 53 -8.91 -0.69 -3.55
C SER A 53 -9.48 -1.42 -2.32
N VAL A 54 -10.44 -0.77 -1.66
CA VAL A 54 -11.14 -1.33 -0.50
C VAL A 54 -11.84 -2.64 -0.84
N ARG A 55 -12.49 -2.70 -2.02
CA ARG A 55 -13.19 -3.91 -2.48
C ARG A 55 -12.23 -5.10 -2.59
N ASP A 56 -11.19 -4.95 -3.41
CA ASP A 56 -10.28 -6.06 -3.70
C ASP A 56 -9.49 -6.50 -2.46
N ILE A 57 -9.12 -5.56 -1.59
CA ILE A 57 -8.48 -5.87 -0.31
C ILE A 57 -9.40 -6.74 0.56
N ASN A 58 -10.67 -6.36 0.71
CA ASN A 58 -11.63 -7.12 1.50
C ASN A 58 -11.86 -8.53 0.93
N GLU A 59 -12.00 -8.66 -0.40
CA GLU A 59 -12.16 -9.94 -1.08
C GLU A 59 -10.92 -10.84 -0.93
N ILE A 60 -9.72 -10.27 -1.08
CA ILE A 60 -8.44 -10.98 -0.88
C ILE A 60 -8.33 -11.47 0.56
N ARG A 61 -8.57 -10.61 1.55
CA ARG A 61 -8.48 -10.96 2.97
C ARG A 61 -9.51 -12.01 3.41
N ALA A 62 -10.65 -12.06 2.73
CA ALA A 62 -11.63 -13.14 2.93
C ALA A 62 -11.15 -14.48 2.34
N LYS A 63 -10.27 -14.45 1.33
CA LYS A 63 -9.84 -15.64 0.57
C LYS A 63 -8.53 -16.25 1.07
N VAL A 64 -7.53 -15.43 1.46
CA VAL A 64 -6.19 -15.86 1.88
C VAL A 64 -5.85 -15.38 3.29
N LYS A 65 -4.85 -16.02 3.92
CA LYS A 65 -4.38 -15.66 5.27
C LYS A 65 -3.05 -14.91 5.28
N LEU A 66 -2.55 -14.54 4.09
CA LEU A 66 -1.32 -13.79 3.96
C LEU A 66 -1.51 -12.32 4.39
N PRO A 67 -0.49 -11.69 4.99
CA PRO A 67 -0.52 -10.26 5.25
C PRO A 67 -0.67 -9.47 3.96
N THR A 68 -1.42 -8.36 4.04
CA THR A 68 -1.69 -7.49 2.90
C THR A 68 -0.98 -6.15 3.03
N ILE A 69 -0.48 -5.65 1.89
CA ILE A 69 -0.01 -4.27 1.70
C ILE A 69 -1.08 -3.58 0.87
N GLY A 70 -1.91 -2.79 1.52
CA GLY A 70 -3.03 -2.09 0.89
C GLY A 70 -2.62 -0.74 0.33
N ILE A 71 -3.15 -0.42 -0.84
CA ILE A 71 -3.11 0.91 -1.45
C ILE A 71 -4.49 1.29 -1.99
N ILE A 72 -4.70 2.59 -2.20
CA ILE A 72 -5.78 3.10 -3.04
C ILE A 72 -5.13 4.00 -4.10
N LYS A 73 -5.32 3.63 -5.37
CA LYS A 73 -4.92 4.49 -6.49
C LYS A 73 -6.05 5.47 -6.78
N GLN A 74 -5.76 6.76 -6.60
CA GLN A 74 -6.70 7.85 -6.83
C GLN A 74 -5.98 9.02 -7.46
N ASP A 75 -6.48 9.48 -8.60
CA ASP A 75 -5.96 10.67 -9.28
C ASP A 75 -6.54 11.95 -8.68
N TYR A 76 -5.69 12.97 -8.54
CA TYR A 76 -6.04 14.32 -8.12
C TYR A 76 -5.58 15.32 -9.18
N LEU A 77 -6.41 16.31 -9.50
CA LEU A 77 -6.11 17.29 -10.58
C LEU A 77 -4.93 18.21 -10.27
N ASP A 78 -4.63 18.40 -8.98
CA ASP A 78 -3.59 19.29 -8.49
C ASP A 78 -2.29 18.56 -8.08
N SER A 79 -2.21 17.24 -8.35
CA SER A 79 -1.06 16.42 -7.91
C SER A 79 -0.76 15.28 -8.88
N PRO A 80 0.54 14.99 -9.13
CA PRO A 80 0.93 13.80 -9.88
C PRO A 80 0.96 12.52 -9.01
N ILE A 81 0.67 12.63 -7.73
CA ILE A 81 0.67 11.52 -6.79
C ILE A 81 -0.67 10.79 -6.86
N TYR A 82 -0.63 9.46 -7.00
CA TYR A 82 -1.81 8.63 -7.16
C TYR A 82 -1.84 7.39 -6.24
N ILE A 83 -0.75 7.08 -5.51
CA ILE A 83 -0.71 5.93 -4.59
C ILE A 83 -1.03 6.42 -3.18
N THR A 84 -2.24 6.13 -2.71
CA THR A 84 -2.73 6.51 -1.36
C THR A 84 -2.41 7.97 -1.04
N PRO A 85 -2.93 8.92 -1.85
CA PRO A 85 -2.41 10.30 -1.90
C PRO A 85 -2.73 11.15 -0.67
N THR A 86 -3.82 10.83 0.04
CA THR A 86 -4.32 11.65 1.15
C THR A 86 -4.68 10.82 2.38
N PHE A 87 -5.00 11.51 3.47
CA PHE A 87 -5.48 10.90 4.71
C PHE A 87 -6.82 10.18 4.54
N GLU A 88 -7.63 10.57 3.56
CA GLU A 88 -8.92 9.93 3.28
C GLU A 88 -8.73 8.49 2.80
N GLU A 89 -7.83 8.26 1.83
CA GLU A 89 -7.49 6.91 1.36
C GLU A 89 -6.88 6.06 2.48
N VAL A 90 -6.00 6.65 3.30
CA VAL A 90 -5.43 5.94 4.46
C VAL A 90 -6.53 5.51 5.43
N SER A 91 -7.48 6.39 5.74
CA SER A 91 -8.60 6.08 6.65
C SER A 91 -9.47 4.95 6.10
N ALA A 92 -9.75 4.96 4.79
CA ALA A 92 -10.49 3.89 4.13
C ALA A 92 -9.73 2.56 4.18
N LEU A 93 -8.41 2.57 4.00
CA LEU A 93 -7.55 1.38 4.09
C LEU A 93 -7.51 0.80 5.50
N VAL A 94 -7.41 1.62 6.52
CA VAL A 94 -7.46 1.17 7.93
C VAL A 94 -8.73 0.37 8.21
N GLN A 95 -9.88 0.77 7.66
CA GLN A 95 -11.15 0.06 7.86
C GLN A 95 -11.17 -1.35 7.23
N THR A 96 -10.31 -1.62 6.24
CA THR A 96 -10.18 -2.97 5.67
C THR A 96 -9.44 -3.94 6.60
N GLY A 97 -8.71 -3.41 7.58
CA GLY A 97 -7.82 -4.19 8.43
C GLY A 97 -6.54 -4.67 7.74
N THR A 98 -6.16 -4.07 6.59
CA THR A 98 -4.87 -4.37 5.94
C THR A 98 -3.72 -4.14 6.90
N GLU A 99 -2.74 -5.02 6.91
CA GLU A 99 -1.65 -4.99 7.89
C GLU A 99 -0.69 -3.84 7.63
N ILE A 100 -0.41 -3.55 6.35
CA ILE A 100 0.50 -2.48 5.93
C ILE A 100 -0.24 -1.57 4.96
N ILE A 101 -0.09 -0.27 5.14
CA ILE A 101 -0.57 0.73 4.17
C ILE A 101 0.66 1.32 3.47
N ALA A 102 0.70 1.20 2.13
CA ALA A 102 1.71 1.85 1.34
C ALA A 102 1.18 3.17 0.78
N LEU A 103 2.03 4.20 0.78
CA LEU A 103 1.72 5.51 0.24
C LEU A 103 2.93 6.11 -0.46
N ASP A 104 2.66 6.96 -1.43
CA ASP A 104 3.71 7.73 -2.12
C ASP A 104 4.40 8.66 -1.12
N TYR A 105 5.72 8.54 -1.00
CA TYR A 105 6.53 9.39 -0.14
C TYR A 105 7.66 10.09 -0.93
N THR A 106 7.41 10.34 -2.22
CA THR A 106 8.33 11.10 -3.07
C THR A 106 8.30 12.60 -2.75
N ASP A 107 9.29 13.34 -3.26
CA ASP A 107 9.38 14.81 -3.10
C ASP A 107 8.37 15.58 -3.97
N ARG A 108 7.48 14.89 -4.70
CA ARG A 108 6.48 15.51 -5.55
C ARG A 108 5.39 16.23 -4.74
N ILE A 109 4.67 17.13 -5.38
CA ILE A 109 3.58 17.88 -4.75
C ILE A 109 2.40 16.94 -4.47
N HIS A 110 2.04 16.81 -3.20
CA HIS A 110 0.85 16.07 -2.76
C HIS A 110 -0.44 16.86 -3.00
N PRO A 111 -1.60 16.18 -3.08
CA PRO A 111 -2.89 16.86 -3.20
C PRO A 111 -3.10 17.92 -2.12
N ASN A 112 -3.78 19.00 -2.50
CA ASN A 112 -4.02 20.16 -1.62
C ASN A 112 -2.73 20.79 -1.06
N ASN A 113 -1.59 20.56 -1.70
CA ASN A 113 -0.26 21.04 -1.28
C ASN A 113 0.10 20.66 0.18
N VAL A 114 -0.41 19.54 0.66
CA VAL A 114 -0.05 18.97 1.98
C VAL A 114 1.38 18.45 1.89
N LYS A 115 2.20 18.72 2.89
CA LYS A 115 3.55 18.15 2.94
C LYS A 115 3.49 16.66 3.31
N ARG A 116 4.31 15.83 2.70
CA ARG A 116 4.37 14.39 2.98
C ARG A 116 4.64 14.09 4.46
N GLU A 117 5.45 14.92 5.12
CA GLU A 117 5.74 14.80 6.55
C GLU A 117 4.50 15.10 7.40
N GLU A 118 3.70 16.10 7.01
CA GLU A 118 2.45 16.45 7.69
C GLU A 118 1.44 15.29 7.56
N LEU A 119 1.31 14.71 6.37
CA LEU A 119 0.48 13.53 6.15
C LEU A 119 0.93 12.35 7.03
N PHE A 120 2.23 12.06 7.08
CA PHE A 120 2.78 11.01 7.94
C PHE A 120 2.43 11.22 9.42
N HIS A 121 2.63 12.43 9.94
CA HIS A 121 2.31 12.74 11.34
C HIS A 121 0.81 12.65 11.63
N GLN A 122 -0.04 13.12 10.72
CA GLN A 122 -1.49 12.97 10.83
C GLN A 122 -1.90 11.50 10.92
N ILE A 123 -1.32 10.65 10.06
CA ILE A 123 -1.58 9.19 10.07
C ILE A 123 -1.16 8.58 11.40
N LYS A 124 0.07 8.83 11.85
CA LYS A 124 0.58 8.25 13.10
C LYS A 124 -0.14 8.76 14.35
N GLN A 125 -0.66 9.98 14.32
CA GLN A 125 -1.50 10.51 15.39
C GLN A 125 -2.86 9.78 15.48
N ALA A 126 -3.50 9.53 14.33
CA ALA A 126 -4.80 8.86 14.28
C ALA A 126 -4.69 7.34 14.43
N TYR A 127 -3.64 6.74 13.88
CA TYR A 127 -3.42 5.30 13.78
C TYR A 127 -2.00 4.91 14.20
N PRO A 128 -1.63 5.07 15.48
CA PRO A 128 -0.24 4.92 15.94
C PRO A 128 0.36 3.53 15.70
N ASN A 129 -0.47 2.50 15.66
CA ASN A 129 -0.04 1.11 15.49
C ASN A 129 -0.09 0.62 14.03
N GLN A 130 -0.57 1.44 13.08
CA GLN A 130 -0.63 1.05 11.68
C GLN A 130 0.79 0.99 11.11
N LEU A 131 1.14 -0.16 10.49
CA LEU A 131 2.37 -0.29 9.74
C LEU A 131 2.27 0.50 8.42
N LEU A 132 3.32 1.28 8.13
CA LEU A 132 3.40 2.12 6.94
C LEU A 132 4.58 1.73 6.07
N MET A 133 4.37 1.71 4.76
CA MET A 133 5.38 1.54 3.73
C MET A 133 5.49 2.83 2.90
N ALA A 134 6.71 3.36 2.78
CA ALA A 134 6.99 4.47 1.89
C ALA A 134 7.32 3.95 0.49
N ASP A 135 6.51 4.29 -0.51
CA ASP A 135 6.86 4.10 -1.92
C ASP A 135 7.73 5.28 -2.36
N ILE A 136 8.97 4.99 -2.76
CA ILE A 136 9.99 5.99 -3.09
C ILE A 136 10.57 5.78 -4.48
N SER A 137 11.20 6.83 -5.01
CA SER A 137 11.88 6.82 -6.31
C SER A 137 13.40 6.83 -6.21
N ASN A 138 13.96 7.33 -5.12
CA ASN A 138 15.40 7.53 -4.97
C ASN A 138 15.87 7.33 -3.52
N PHE A 139 17.20 7.33 -3.36
CA PHE A 139 17.83 7.10 -2.05
C PHE A 139 17.57 8.20 -1.02
N SER A 140 17.46 9.46 -1.45
CA SER A 140 17.19 10.58 -0.53
C SER A 140 15.81 10.44 0.12
N GLU A 141 14.80 10.08 -0.67
CA GLU A 141 13.44 9.81 -0.19
C GLU A 141 13.40 8.60 0.75
N ALA A 142 14.14 7.54 0.41
CA ALA A 142 14.26 6.36 1.28
C ALA A 142 14.86 6.71 2.65
N LYS A 143 15.92 7.52 2.66
CA LYS A 143 16.56 8.00 3.90
C LYS A 143 15.57 8.83 4.74
N ALA A 144 14.89 9.79 4.11
CA ALA A 144 13.87 10.60 4.79
C ALA A 144 12.73 9.77 5.37
N ALA A 145 12.27 8.74 4.65
CA ALA A 145 11.24 7.82 5.13
C ALA A 145 11.68 7.04 6.38
N VAL A 146 12.91 6.54 6.39
CA VAL A 146 13.48 5.86 7.57
C VAL A 146 13.60 6.81 8.76
N GLU A 147 14.11 8.03 8.53
CA GLU A 147 14.32 9.03 9.58
C GLU A 147 13.01 9.49 10.22
N ILE A 148 11.91 9.60 9.46
CA ILE A 148 10.60 9.99 10.01
C ILE A 148 9.89 8.84 10.72
N GLY A 149 10.22 7.57 10.41
CA GLY A 149 9.72 6.40 11.12
C GLY A 149 8.78 5.48 10.33
N PHE A 150 8.90 5.41 8.99
CA PHE A 150 8.24 4.36 8.22
C PHE A 150 8.77 2.97 8.60
N ASP A 151 7.88 1.99 8.62
CA ASP A 151 8.22 0.60 8.95
C ASP A 151 8.84 -0.15 7.77
N PHE A 152 8.50 0.25 6.54
CA PHE A 152 8.98 -0.32 5.29
C PHE A 152 9.28 0.77 4.26
N VAL A 153 10.21 0.46 3.35
CA VAL A 153 10.50 1.27 2.16
C VAL A 153 10.40 0.39 0.92
N GLY A 154 9.66 0.83 -0.08
CA GLY A 154 9.52 0.19 -1.37
C GLY A 154 10.10 1.06 -2.49
N THR A 155 10.97 0.50 -3.34
CA THR A 155 11.54 1.19 -4.51
C THR A 155 10.55 1.23 -5.68
N THR A 156 9.27 1.24 -5.38
CA THR A 156 8.14 1.11 -6.32
C THR A 156 8.16 2.14 -7.43
N LEU A 157 8.58 3.35 -7.12
CA LEU A 157 8.55 4.50 -8.04
C LEU A 157 9.89 4.79 -8.72
N ASN A 158 10.93 4.00 -8.45
CA ASN A 158 12.23 4.15 -9.10
C ASN A 158 12.11 3.87 -10.60
N GLY A 159 12.44 4.87 -11.43
CA GLY A 159 12.32 4.82 -12.87
C GLY A 159 10.93 5.20 -13.42
N TYR A 160 9.96 5.50 -12.55
CA TYR A 160 8.63 6.01 -12.93
C TYR A 160 8.48 7.52 -12.71
N VAL A 161 9.33 8.10 -11.88
CA VAL A 161 9.35 9.54 -11.54
C VAL A 161 10.79 10.02 -11.45
#